data_00e301e00fc630d81cdd77161d8d7569
#
_entry.id   00e301e00fc630d81cdd77161d8d7569
#
_cell.length_a   1.000
_cell.length_b   1.000
_cell.length_c   1.000
_cell.angle_alpha   90.00
_cell.angle_beta   90.00
_cell.angle_gamma   90.00
#
_symmetry.space_group_name_H-M   'P 1'
#
loop_
_entity.id
_entity.type
_entity.pdbx_description
1 polymer ?
#
loop_
_entity_poly.entity_id
_entity_poly.type
_entity_poly.pdbx_seq_one_letter_code
_entity_poly.pdbx_strand_id
1 'polypeptide(L)'
;MGFERVLEKYRKISFSERDKGDRFERLMQAYLLTDPKYAYQFKKVYLWNEFPGKKDLGGSDTGIDLVAVTHDNDFWAIQCKCYQDTATIDKPAVDSFLSTSSREFKDESLRTTSFAQRLWISTTNKWGANAYEAIKNQNPPVTRINLTDLMDASVDWEKLEQGIHGEKGRAEKKKLYPHVIEVRDKVCEYFKENERGRLIMACGTGKTITSLKIAEKQTENKGTILFLVPSIS
;
A
#
# COMPACT_ATOMS: atom_id res chain seq x y z
N MET A 1 -17.60 4.79 -3.16
CA MET A 1 -17.93 4.10 -1.88
C MET A 1 -16.68 3.61 -1.21
N GLY A 2 -16.65 3.63 0.15
CA GLY A 2 -15.42 3.38 0.89
C GLY A 2 -15.11 1.90 1.08
N PHE A 3 -13.88 1.63 1.48
CA PHE A 3 -13.35 0.31 1.81
C PHE A 3 -14.23 -0.47 2.82
N GLU A 4 -14.75 0.22 3.84
CA GLU A 4 -15.61 -0.36 4.87
C GLU A 4 -16.83 -1.10 4.29
N ARG A 5 -17.44 -0.54 3.25
CA ARG A 5 -18.61 -1.17 2.61
C ARG A 5 -18.27 -2.49 1.92
N VAL A 6 -17.08 -2.58 1.33
CA VAL A 6 -16.60 -3.85 0.74
C VAL A 6 -16.35 -4.88 1.85
N LEU A 7 -15.76 -4.47 2.98
CA LEU A 7 -15.57 -5.34 4.13
C LEU A 7 -16.89 -5.83 4.72
N GLU A 8 -17.88 -4.94 4.87
CA GLU A 8 -19.21 -5.32 5.34
C GLU A 8 -19.89 -6.33 4.38
N LYS A 9 -19.74 -6.11 3.07
CA LYS A 9 -20.22 -7.05 2.06
C LYS A 9 -19.58 -8.42 2.27
N TYR A 10 -18.26 -8.49 2.41
CA TYR A 10 -17.56 -9.77 2.63
C TYR A 10 -18.01 -10.47 3.90
N ARG A 11 -18.23 -9.74 5.01
CA ARG A 11 -18.75 -10.28 6.26
C ARG A 11 -20.14 -10.90 6.09
N LYS A 12 -20.98 -10.36 5.17
CA LYS A 12 -22.35 -10.84 4.94
C LYS A 12 -22.41 -12.03 3.97
N ILE A 13 -21.56 -12.05 2.94
CA ILE A 13 -21.68 -13.04 1.85
C ILE A 13 -20.73 -14.24 2.00
N SER A 14 -19.72 -14.15 2.86
CA SER A 14 -18.74 -15.24 3.03
C SER A 14 -19.33 -16.40 3.79
N PHE A 15 -19.13 -17.60 3.27
CA PHE A 15 -19.62 -18.85 3.87
C PHE A 15 -18.75 -19.33 5.05
N SER A 16 -17.51 -18.84 5.13
CA SER A 16 -16.55 -19.19 6.17
C SER A 16 -15.49 -18.09 6.34
N GLU A 17 -14.74 -18.14 7.44
CA GLU A 17 -13.58 -17.26 7.66
C GLU A 17 -12.53 -17.43 6.55
N ARG A 18 -12.35 -18.65 6.05
CA ARG A 18 -11.45 -18.94 4.93
C ARG A 18 -11.92 -18.26 3.64
N ASP A 19 -13.21 -18.40 3.26
CA ASP A 19 -13.76 -17.73 2.07
C ASP A 19 -13.62 -16.20 2.17
N LYS A 20 -13.80 -15.64 3.38
CA LYS A 20 -13.58 -14.23 3.64
C LYS A 20 -12.11 -13.84 3.44
N GLY A 21 -11.18 -14.67 3.93
CA GLY A 21 -9.74 -14.53 3.72
C GLY A 21 -9.37 -14.53 2.25
N ASP A 22 -9.80 -15.54 1.50
CA ASP A 22 -9.52 -15.70 0.07
C ASP A 22 -10.02 -14.51 -0.77
N ARG A 23 -11.20 -13.97 -0.43
CA ARG A 23 -11.74 -12.73 -1.06
C ARG A 23 -10.90 -11.52 -0.76
N PHE A 24 -10.46 -11.39 0.49
CA PHE A 24 -9.62 -10.29 0.92
C PHE A 24 -8.24 -10.33 0.27
N GLU A 25 -7.62 -11.49 0.16
CA GLU A 25 -6.34 -11.67 -0.53
C GLU A 25 -6.41 -11.25 -2.01
N ARG A 26 -7.47 -11.66 -2.72
CA ARG A 26 -7.69 -11.23 -4.11
C ARG A 26 -7.92 -9.73 -4.22
N LEU A 27 -8.64 -9.13 -3.28
CA LEU A 27 -8.82 -7.68 -3.22
C LEU A 27 -7.49 -6.95 -2.99
N MET A 28 -6.63 -7.49 -2.10
CA MET A 28 -5.30 -6.92 -1.86
C MET A 28 -4.36 -7.10 -3.04
N GLN A 29 -4.44 -8.22 -3.76
CA GLN A 29 -3.73 -8.39 -5.03
C GLN A 29 -4.12 -7.29 -6.03
N ALA A 30 -5.42 -7.06 -6.22
CA ALA A 30 -5.93 -6.01 -7.11
C ALA A 30 -5.51 -4.60 -6.62
N TYR A 31 -5.55 -4.36 -5.32
CA TYR A 31 -5.08 -3.12 -4.69
C TYR A 31 -3.62 -2.82 -5.00
N LEU A 32 -2.73 -3.77 -4.77
CA LEU A 32 -1.29 -3.60 -5.01
C LEU A 32 -0.94 -3.37 -6.48
N LEU A 33 -1.76 -3.88 -7.40
CA LEU A 33 -1.62 -3.65 -8.84
C LEU A 33 -2.30 -2.36 -9.33
N THR A 34 -3.01 -1.66 -8.45
CA THR A 34 -3.83 -0.49 -8.81
C THR A 34 -3.36 0.79 -8.14
N ASP A 35 -3.11 0.75 -6.81
CA ASP A 35 -2.69 1.94 -6.06
C ASP A 35 -1.35 2.45 -6.58
N PRO A 36 -1.24 3.75 -6.94
CA PRO A 36 -0.02 4.32 -7.51
C PRO A 36 1.24 4.08 -6.67
N LYS A 37 1.10 3.99 -5.35
CA LYS A 37 2.22 3.74 -4.44
C LYS A 37 2.91 2.40 -4.71
N TYR A 38 2.15 1.39 -5.17
CA TYR A 38 2.63 0.02 -5.38
C TYR A 38 2.67 -0.38 -6.85
N ALA A 39 1.69 0.06 -7.65
CA ALA A 39 1.54 -0.32 -9.05
C ALA A 39 2.76 0.04 -9.92
N TYR A 40 3.52 1.08 -9.54
CA TYR A 40 4.77 1.45 -10.23
C TYR A 40 5.98 0.64 -9.77
N GLN A 41 5.86 -0.08 -8.66
CA GLN A 41 6.95 -0.92 -8.13
C GLN A 41 6.82 -2.36 -8.59
N PHE A 42 5.58 -2.87 -8.68
CA PHE A 42 5.32 -4.27 -8.93
C PHE A 42 4.97 -4.56 -10.38
N LYS A 43 5.75 -5.44 -11.00
CA LYS A 43 5.42 -5.99 -12.31
C LYS A 43 4.43 -7.14 -12.23
N LYS A 44 4.36 -7.85 -11.08
CA LYS A 44 3.46 -8.98 -10.84
C LYS A 44 3.19 -9.16 -9.36
N VAL A 45 1.97 -9.60 -9.02
CA VAL A 45 1.59 -10.02 -7.68
C VAL A 45 0.90 -11.37 -7.80
N TYR A 46 1.48 -12.40 -7.17
CA TYR A 46 0.93 -13.76 -7.13
C TYR A 46 0.08 -13.95 -5.89
N LEU A 47 -1.01 -14.68 -5.99
CA LEU A 47 -1.57 -15.39 -4.84
C LEU A 47 -0.59 -16.48 -4.39
N TRP A 48 -0.55 -16.81 -3.10
CA TRP A 48 0.37 -17.82 -2.60
C TRP A 48 0.31 -19.15 -3.38
N ASN A 49 -0.91 -19.57 -3.74
CA ASN A 49 -1.10 -20.82 -4.48
C ASN A 49 -0.55 -20.79 -5.93
N GLU A 50 -0.36 -19.61 -6.49
CA GLU A 50 0.15 -19.38 -7.84
C GLU A 50 1.67 -19.14 -7.87
N PHE A 51 2.29 -18.95 -6.69
CA PHE A 51 3.70 -18.60 -6.61
C PHE A 51 4.59 -19.81 -6.91
N PRO A 52 5.49 -19.77 -7.92
CA PRO A 52 6.33 -20.90 -8.30
C PRO A 52 7.25 -21.40 -7.18
N GLY A 53 7.85 -20.47 -6.40
CA GLY A 53 8.76 -20.77 -5.29
C GLY A 53 8.09 -21.34 -4.03
N LYS A 54 6.77 -21.50 -4.00
CA LYS A 54 6.01 -22.03 -2.86
C LYS A 54 6.53 -23.37 -2.36
N LYS A 55 6.96 -24.25 -3.26
CA LYS A 55 7.42 -25.60 -2.91
C LYS A 55 8.63 -25.59 -1.97
N ASP A 56 9.53 -24.65 -2.17
CA ASP A 56 10.75 -24.52 -1.37
C ASP A 56 10.47 -23.91 0.02
N LEU A 57 9.34 -23.21 0.15
CA LEU A 57 8.94 -22.48 1.36
C LEU A 57 8.02 -23.27 2.29
N GLY A 58 7.74 -24.56 1.99
CA GLY A 58 6.95 -25.44 2.86
C GLY A 58 5.52 -25.72 2.40
N GLY A 59 5.13 -25.22 1.23
CA GLY A 59 3.91 -25.63 0.51
C GLY A 59 2.61 -25.01 1.00
N SER A 60 2.02 -25.44 2.10
CA SER A 60 0.73 -24.96 2.58
C SER A 60 0.84 -24.21 3.90
N ASP A 61 -0.03 -23.22 4.10
CA ASP A 61 -0.27 -22.46 5.34
C ASP A 61 1.00 -21.95 6.05
N THR A 62 1.73 -21.11 5.35
CA THR A 62 3.05 -20.64 5.78
C THR A 62 3.05 -19.23 6.32
N GLY A 63 1.88 -18.60 6.46
CA GLY A 63 1.79 -17.19 6.87
C GLY A 63 2.16 -16.17 5.77
N ILE A 64 2.26 -16.60 4.49
CA ILE A 64 2.37 -15.73 3.32
C ILE A 64 1.15 -15.95 2.45
N ASP A 65 0.44 -14.87 2.10
CA ASP A 65 -0.77 -14.92 1.28
C ASP A 65 -0.52 -14.45 -0.14
N LEU A 66 0.37 -13.46 -0.32
CA LEU A 66 0.75 -12.94 -1.64
C LEU A 66 2.28 -12.83 -1.75
N VAL A 67 2.76 -12.92 -2.99
CA VAL A 67 4.15 -12.60 -3.32
C VAL A 67 4.17 -11.59 -4.46
N ALA A 68 4.75 -10.41 -4.22
CA ALA A 68 4.95 -9.40 -5.24
C ALA A 68 6.36 -9.48 -5.81
N VAL A 69 6.49 -9.24 -7.12
CA VAL A 69 7.76 -9.15 -7.84
C VAL A 69 7.91 -7.74 -8.37
N THR A 70 8.99 -7.07 -8.02
CA THR A 70 9.30 -5.71 -8.50
C THR A 70 9.80 -5.71 -9.93
N HIS A 71 9.91 -4.53 -10.54
CA HIS A 71 10.53 -4.38 -11.85
C HIS A 71 12.03 -4.73 -11.84
N ASP A 72 12.69 -4.63 -10.69
CA ASP A 72 14.09 -5.02 -10.49
C ASP A 72 14.26 -6.52 -10.17
N ASN A 73 13.17 -7.30 -10.19
CA ASN A 73 13.08 -8.72 -9.86
C ASN A 73 13.30 -9.06 -8.38
N ASP A 74 13.15 -8.12 -7.49
CA ASP A 74 13.08 -8.39 -6.05
C ASP A 74 11.72 -8.99 -5.68
N PHE A 75 11.72 -9.86 -4.67
CA PHE A 75 10.52 -10.50 -4.15
C PHE A 75 10.09 -9.89 -2.81
N TRP A 76 8.81 -9.61 -2.67
CA TRP A 76 8.22 -9.14 -1.43
C TRP A 76 7.25 -10.19 -0.88
N ALA A 77 7.42 -10.59 0.37
CA ALA A 77 6.47 -11.44 1.07
C ALA A 77 5.34 -10.59 1.65
N ILE A 78 4.10 -11.01 1.47
CA ILE A 78 2.92 -10.24 1.89
C ILE A 78 1.97 -11.14 2.66
N GLN A 79 1.60 -10.70 3.88
CA GLN A 79 0.55 -11.30 4.71
C GLN A 79 -0.67 -10.40 4.68
N CYS A 80 -1.85 -11.00 4.50
CA CYS A 80 -3.15 -10.33 4.49
C CYS A 80 -4.04 -10.84 5.62
N LYS A 81 -4.55 -9.97 6.48
CA LYS A 81 -5.42 -10.35 7.61
C LYS A 81 -6.71 -9.54 7.60
N CYS A 82 -7.83 -10.23 7.32
CA CYS A 82 -9.17 -9.66 7.35
C CYS A 82 -9.79 -9.82 8.75
N TYR A 83 -9.35 -9.01 9.69
CA TYR A 83 -9.87 -8.96 11.06
C TYR A 83 -11.11 -8.10 11.20
N GLN A 84 -11.78 -8.19 12.36
CA GLN A 84 -12.66 -7.12 12.83
C GLN A 84 -11.79 -5.91 13.17
N ASP A 85 -12.34 -4.71 12.99
CA ASP A 85 -11.67 -3.44 13.29
C ASP A 85 -11.21 -3.29 14.75
N THR A 86 -11.93 -3.99 15.66
CA THR A 86 -11.61 -4.06 17.09
C THR A 86 -10.58 -5.11 17.45
N ALA A 87 -10.26 -6.05 16.55
CA ALA A 87 -9.31 -7.12 16.81
C ALA A 87 -7.88 -6.59 16.94
N THR A 88 -7.08 -7.24 17.78
CA THR A 88 -5.67 -6.92 18.01
C THR A 88 -4.81 -7.99 17.34
N ILE A 89 -3.82 -7.56 16.55
CA ILE A 89 -2.85 -8.46 15.94
C ILE A 89 -1.95 -9.03 17.04
N ASP A 90 -1.86 -10.35 17.11
CA ASP A 90 -1.09 -11.07 18.11
C ASP A 90 0.29 -11.51 17.58
N LYS A 91 1.18 -11.85 18.51
CA LYS A 91 2.54 -12.28 18.18
C LYS A 91 2.59 -13.60 17.39
N PRO A 92 1.81 -14.65 17.69
CA PRO A 92 1.85 -15.92 16.94
C PRO A 92 1.59 -15.74 15.44
N ALA A 93 0.63 -14.88 15.05
CA ALA A 93 0.36 -14.61 13.65
C ALA A 93 1.57 -13.97 12.95
N VAL A 94 2.25 -13.04 13.64
CA VAL A 94 3.46 -12.38 13.13
C VAL A 94 4.64 -13.34 13.04
N ASP A 95 4.86 -14.18 14.06
CA ASP A 95 5.99 -15.14 14.10
C ASP A 95 5.91 -16.13 12.94
N SER A 96 4.72 -16.64 12.60
CA SER A 96 4.53 -17.53 11.44
C SER A 96 4.97 -16.86 10.12
N PHE A 97 4.55 -15.63 9.91
CA PHE A 97 4.93 -14.84 8.73
C PHE A 97 6.44 -14.61 8.67
N LEU A 98 7.04 -14.15 9.78
CA LEU A 98 8.48 -13.90 9.86
C LEU A 98 9.29 -15.17 9.61
N SER A 99 8.88 -16.30 10.20
CA SER A 99 9.56 -17.59 10.03
C SER A 99 9.64 -18.01 8.56
N THR A 100 8.52 -17.95 7.83
CA THR A 100 8.51 -18.37 6.43
C THR A 100 9.18 -17.36 5.51
N SER A 101 8.93 -16.07 5.73
CA SER A 101 9.51 -15.01 4.89
C SER A 101 11.01 -14.78 5.13
N SER A 102 11.64 -15.52 6.06
CA SER A 102 13.09 -15.52 6.26
C SER A 102 13.82 -16.64 5.50
N ARG A 103 13.07 -17.52 4.82
CA ARG A 103 13.64 -18.64 4.09
C ARG A 103 14.06 -18.23 2.68
N GLU A 104 15.02 -18.98 2.15
CA GLU A 104 15.41 -18.92 0.74
C GLU A 104 14.53 -19.85 -0.10
N PHE A 105 14.39 -19.50 -1.38
CA PHE A 105 13.68 -20.28 -2.38
C PHE A 105 14.35 -20.13 -3.75
N LYS A 106 13.93 -20.92 -4.74
CA LYS A 106 14.41 -20.79 -6.11
C LYS A 106 13.44 -19.95 -6.94
N ASP A 107 13.98 -18.97 -7.66
CA ASP A 107 13.24 -18.20 -8.65
C ASP A 107 12.94 -19.02 -9.92
N GLU A 108 12.22 -18.44 -10.87
CA GLU A 108 11.89 -19.07 -12.16
C GLU A 108 13.15 -19.46 -12.98
N SER A 109 14.29 -18.87 -12.67
CA SER A 109 15.59 -19.19 -13.28
C SER A 109 16.41 -20.19 -12.45
N LEU A 110 15.81 -20.83 -11.46
CA LEU A 110 16.42 -21.77 -10.53
C LEU A 110 17.55 -21.17 -9.66
N ARG A 111 17.64 -19.86 -9.56
CA ARG A 111 18.62 -19.17 -8.70
C ARG A 111 18.05 -19.09 -7.28
N THR A 112 18.89 -19.39 -6.30
CA THR A 112 18.53 -19.21 -4.89
C THR A 112 18.39 -17.71 -4.60
N THR A 113 17.27 -17.33 -4.03
CA THR A 113 16.92 -15.96 -3.68
C THR A 113 16.14 -15.91 -2.36
N SER A 114 15.92 -14.74 -1.84
CA SER A 114 15.15 -14.48 -0.63
C SER A 114 14.22 -13.29 -0.83
N PHE A 115 13.33 -13.05 0.13
CA PHE A 115 12.50 -11.85 0.09
C PHE A 115 13.33 -10.61 0.48
N ALA A 116 13.27 -9.58 -0.35
CA ALA A 116 13.93 -8.29 -0.12
C ALA A 116 13.12 -7.37 0.80
N GLN A 117 11.81 -7.61 0.93
CA GLN A 117 10.89 -6.80 1.73
C GLN A 117 9.73 -7.66 2.25
N ARG A 118 9.13 -7.20 3.35
CA ARG A 118 7.94 -7.80 3.95
C ARG A 118 6.83 -6.77 4.06
N LEU A 119 5.60 -7.16 3.75
CA LEU A 119 4.43 -6.30 3.83
C LEU A 119 3.33 -7.00 4.63
N TRP A 120 2.86 -6.34 5.69
CA TRP A 120 1.73 -6.81 6.47
C TRP A 120 0.52 -5.92 6.19
N ILE A 121 -0.56 -6.51 5.67
CA ILE A 121 -1.81 -5.81 5.37
C ILE A 121 -2.89 -6.31 6.31
N SER A 122 -3.56 -5.41 7.03
CA SER A 122 -4.63 -5.78 7.96
C SER A 122 -5.78 -4.79 7.99
N THR A 123 -6.98 -5.30 8.29
CA THR A 123 -8.20 -4.49 8.46
C THR A 123 -8.38 -4.03 9.90
N THR A 124 -7.30 -3.92 10.67
CA THR A 124 -7.27 -3.31 12.01
C THR A 124 -6.04 -2.43 12.17
N ASN A 125 -6.14 -1.40 13.01
CA ASN A 125 -5.03 -0.55 13.42
C ASN A 125 -4.37 -1.02 14.73
N LYS A 126 -4.95 -2.04 15.38
CA LYS A 126 -4.54 -2.46 16.73
C LYS A 126 -3.47 -3.53 16.68
N TRP A 127 -2.32 -3.22 17.23
CA TRP A 127 -1.20 -4.14 17.37
C TRP A 127 -0.97 -4.45 18.85
N GLY A 128 -0.86 -5.72 19.21
CA GLY A 128 -0.38 -6.12 20.53
C GLY A 128 1.08 -5.72 20.72
N ALA A 129 1.45 -5.35 21.94
CA ALA A 129 2.81 -4.87 22.23
C ALA A 129 3.88 -5.86 21.76
N ASN A 130 3.71 -7.15 22.03
CA ASN A 130 4.65 -8.20 21.63
C ASN A 130 4.70 -8.41 20.10
N ALA A 131 3.57 -8.26 19.39
CA ALA A 131 3.52 -8.33 17.92
C ALA A 131 4.24 -7.13 17.30
N TYR A 132 4.04 -5.95 17.86
CA TYR A 132 4.71 -4.74 17.43
C TYR A 132 6.22 -4.81 17.62
N GLU A 133 6.69 -5.30 18.80
CA GLU A 133 8.12 -5.52 19.03
C GLU A 133 8.72 -6.57 18.09
N ALA A 134 7.98 -7.64 17.77
CA ALA A 134 8.47 -8.69 16.89
C ALA A 134 8.78 -8.20 15.46
N ILE A 135 8.09 -7.18 14.96
CA ILE A 135 8.33 -6.63 13.61
C ILE A 135 9.39 -5.53 13.57
N LYS A 136 9.80 -5.01 14.74
CA LYS A 136 10.84 -4.00 14.81
C LYS A 136 12.20 -4.56 14.42
N ASN A 137 13.00 -3.73 13.77
CA ASN A 137 14.40 -4.04 13.45
C ASN A 137 14.60 -5.36 12.68
N GLN A 138 13.56 -5.80 11.93
CA GLN A 138 13.66 -6.98 11.08
C GLN A 138 14.52 -6.68 9.84
N ASN A 139 15.25 -7.69 9.36
CA ASN A 139 15.95 -7.67 8.10
C ASN A 139 15.53 -8.91 7.28
N PRO A 140 14.86 -8.76 6.13
CA PRO A 140 14.34 -7.52 5.58
C PRO A 140 13.25 -6.87 6.47
N PRO A 141 13.04 -5.54 6.33
CA PRO A 141 12.09 -4.81 7.17
C PRO A 141 10.64 -5.21 6.90
N VAL A 142 9.76 -4.96 7.88
CA VAL A 142 8.31 -5.16 7.74
C VAL A 142 7.61 -3.82 7.64
N THR A 143 7.03 -3.56 6.47
CA THR A 143 6.13 -2.41 6.26
C THR A 143 4.70 -2.83 6.61
N ARG A 144 3.92 -1.90 7.17
CA ARG A 144 2.52 -2.14 7.55
C ARG A 144 1.59 -1.32 6.69
N ILE A 145 0.48 -1.93 6.29
CA ILE A 145 -0.71 -1.28 5.75
C ILE A 145 -1.85 -1.66 6.69
N ASN A 146 -2.32 -0.71 7.47
CA ASN A 146 -3.40 -0.90 8.43
C ASN A 146 -4.73 -0.44 7.84
N LEU A 147 -5.82 -0.58 8.60
CA LEU A 147 -7.16 -0.17 8.18
C LEU A 147 -7.21 1.28 7.69
N THR A 148 -6.58 2.21 8.42
CA THR A 148 -6.57 3.63 8.04
C THR A 148 -5.90 3.86 6.68
N ASP A 149 -4.80 3.16 6.40
CA ASP A 149 -4.10 3.26 5.13
C ASP A 149 -4.96 2.78 3.95
N LEU A 150 -5.73 1.69 4.18
CA LEU A 150 -6.66 1.15 3.18
C LEU A 150 -7.86 2.09 2.96
N MET A 151 -8.38 2.72 4.01
CA MET A 151 -9.46 3.70 3.90
C MET A 151 -9.04 4.95 3.10
N ASP A 152 -7.79 5.38 3.23
CA ASP A 152 -7.22 6.55 2.57
C ASP A 152 -6.62 6.26 1.19
N ALA A 153 -6.62 5.00 0.76
CA ALA A 153 -6.01 4.56 -0.49
C ALA A 153 -6.64 5.24 -1.73
N SER A 154 -5.80 5.51 -2.73
CA SER A 154 -6.20 6.19 -3.98
C SER A 154 -6.83 5.24 -5.00
N VAL A 155 -7.69 4.32 -4.54
CA VAL A 155 -8.37 3.32 -5.38
C VAL A 155 -9.89 3.38 -5.19
N ASP A 156 -10.60 2.92 -6.20
CA ASP A 156 -12.05 2.68 -6.14
C ASP A 156 -12.28 1.22 -5.74
N TRP A 157 -12.55 1.00 -4.47
CA TRP A 157 -12.69 -0.33 -3.89
C TRP A 157 -13.82 -1.17 -4.50
N GLU A 158 -14.90 -0.53 -4.98
CA GLU A 158 -16.00 -1.25 -5.65
C GLU A 158 -15.57 -1.75 -7.02
N LYS A 159 -14.81 -0.94 -7.76
CA LYS A 159 -14.24 -1.38 -9.03
C LYS A 159 -13.26 -2.53 -8.83
N LEU A 160 -12.40 -2.45 -7.81
CA LEU A 160 -11.48 -3.53 -7.48
C LEU A 160 -12.21 -4.83 -7.15
N GLU A 161 -13.26 -4.75 -6.36
CA GLU A 161 -14.10 -5.89 -5.98
C GLU A 161 -14.80 -6.53 -7.19
N GLN A 162 -15.14 -5.72 -8.20
CA GLN A 162 -15.70 -6.17 -9.48
C GLN A 162 -14.63 -6.69 -10.45
N GLY A 163 -13.37 -6.74 -10.07
CA GLY A 163 -12.26 -7.18 -10.91
C GLY A 163 -11.69 -6.11 -11.84
N ILE A 164 -12.11 -4.86 -11.70
CA ILE A 164 -11.55 -3.72 -12.45
C ILE A 164 -10.35 -3.18 -11.70
N HIS A 165 -9.14 -3.42 -12.18
CA HIS A 165 -7.88 -3.03 -11.55
C HIS A 165 -6.99 -2.20 -12.49
N GLY A 166 -5.78 -1.85 -12.03
CA GLY A 166 -4.89 -0.96 -12.75
C GLY A 166 -5.44 0.47 -12.80
N GLU A 167 -5.11 1.22 -13.83
CA GLU A 167 -5.50 2.64 -13.93
C GLU A 167 -7.02 2.88 -13.86
N LYS A 168 -7.82 1.97 -14.41
CA LYS A 168 -9.29 2.05 -14.38
C LYS A 168 -9.88 1.82 -12.99
N GLY A 169 -9.16 1.12 -12.12
CA GLY A 169 -9.52 0.87 -10.73
C GLY A 169 -9.11 1.98 -9.77
N ARG A 170 -8.41 3.01 -10.23
CA ARG A 170 -8.04 4.16 -9.39
C ARG A 170 -9.25 5.02 -9.05
N ALA A 171 -9.22 5.60 -7.85
CA ALA A 171 -10.19 6.61 -7.47
C ALA A 171 -10.06 7.84 -8.36
N GLU A 172 -11.18 8.50 -8.60
CA GLU A 172 -11.14 9.79 -9.27
C GLU A 172 -10.28 10.78 -8.47
N LYS A 173 -9.46 11.55 -9.18
CA LYS A 173 -8.64 12.59 -8.53
C LYS A 173 -9.58 13.57 -7.82
N LYS A 174 -9.35 13.76 -6.52
CA LYS A 174 -10.10 14.75 -5.73
C LYS A 174 -10.03 16.10 -6.42
N LYS A 175 -11.18 16.74 -6.65
CA LYS A 175 -11.23 18.09 -7.17
C LYS A 175 -10.53 19.03 -6.19
N LEU A 176 -9.67 19.88 -6.71
CA LEU A 176 -8.98 20.87 -5.88
C LEU A 176 -10.02 21.91 -5.38
N TYR A 177 -9.86 22.31 -4.14
CA TYR A 177 -10.64 23.43 -3.62
C TYR A 177 -10.33 24.73 -4.41
N PRO A 178 -11.33 25.61 -4.62
CA PRO A 178 -11.13 26.85 -5.38
C PRO A 178 -9.95 27.69 -4.89
N HIS A 179 -9.78 27.82 -3.58
CA HIS A 179 -8.66 28.56 -2.99
C HIS A 179 -7.29 27.92 -3.29
N VAL A 180 -7.19 26.59 -3.41
CA VAL A 180 -5.94 25.92 -3.79
C VAL A 180 -5.56 26.24 -5.23
N ILE A 181 -6.56 26.29 -6.12
CA ILE A 181 -6.38 26.67 -7.52
C ILE A 181 -5.91 28.11 -7.61
N GLU A 182 -6.58 29.02 -6.92
CA GLU A 182 -6.25 30.46 -6.91
C GLU A 182 -4.84 30.71 -6.40
N VAL A 183 -4.48 30.09 -5.26
CA VAL A 183 -3.14 30.22 -4.66
C VAL A 183 -2.07 29.65 -5.58
N ARG A 184 -2.29 28.47 -6.15
CA ARG A 184 -1.38 27.88 -7.13
C ARG A 184 -1.12 28.83 -8.29
N ASP A 185 -2.17 29.42 -8.86
CA ASP A 185 -2.04 30.25 -10.05
C ASP A 185 -1.32 31.58 -9.74
N LYS A 186 -1.63 32.20 -8.60
CA LYS A 186 -0.90 33.36 -8.10
C LYS A 186 0.59 33.10 -7.87
N VAL A 187 0.92 31.96 -7.25
CA VAL A 187 2.32 31.63 -6.99
C VAL A 187 3.07 31.32 -8.28
N CYS A 188 2.44 30.61 -9.21
CA CYS A 188 3.05 30.33 -10.51
C CYS A 188 3.28 31.61 -11.33
N GLU A 189 2.39 32.58 -11.25
CA GLU A 189 2.58 33.90 -11.89
C GLU A 189 3.74 34.66 -11.24
N TYR A 190 3.79 34.67 -9.90
CA TYR A 190 4.89 35.31 -9.16
C TYR A 190 6.26 34.73 -9.53
N PHE A 191 6.37 33.41 -9.73
CA PHE A 191 7.62 32.74 -10.11
C PHE A 191 8.08 32.99 -11.55
N LYS A 192 7.29 33.66 -12.39
CA LYS A 192 7.78 34.11 -13.70
C LYS A 192 8.85 35.19 -13.61
N GLU A 193 8.80 35.99 -12.54
CA GLU A 193 9.69 37.13 -12.33
C GLU A 193 10.60 36.96 -11.09
N ASN A 194 10.35 35.96 -10.25
CA ASN A 194 11.03 35.77 -8.97
C ASN A 194 11.51 34.32 -8.79
N GLU A 195 12.72 34.17 -8.34
CA GLU A 195 13.32 32.84 -8.07
C GLU A 195 12.94 32.24 -6.70
N ARG A 196 12.44 33.07 -5.79
CA ARG A 196 12.12 32.68 -4.41
C ARG A 196 10.80 33.33 -3.97
N GLY A 197 10.07 32.61 -3.13
CA GLY A 197 8.83 33.13 -2.57
C GLY A 197 8.54 32.50 -1.20
N ARG A 198 7.66 33.17 -0.45
CA ARG A 198 7.13 32.66 0.82
C ARG A 198 5.63 32.59 0.76
N LEU A 199 5.08 31.36 0.87
CA LEU A 199 3.65 31.13 0.93
C LEU A 199 3.22 30.87 2.39
N ILE A 200 2.30 31.70 2.90
CA ILE A 200 1.75 31.56 4.25
C ILE A 200 0.30 31.12 4.13
N MET A 201 -0.03 29.98 4.69
CA MET A 201 -1.38 29.40 4.72
C MET A 201 -1.73 28.91 6.11
N ALA A 202 -2.99 29.05 6.52
CA ALA A 202 -3.47 28.55 7.80
C ALA A 202 -3.39 27.02 7.91
N CYS A 203 -3.42 26.47 9.13
CA CYS A 203 -3.49 25.03 9.34
C CYS A 203 -4.78 24.46 8.75
N GLY A 204 -4.71 23.25 8.16
CA GLY A 204 -5.87 22.58 7.56
C GLY A 204 -6.31 23.11 6.19
N THR A 205 -5.71 24.16 5.64
CA THR A 205 -6.09 24.74 4.33
C THR A 205 -5.45 24.06 3.11
N GLY A 206 -4.79 22.91 3.31
CA GLY A 206 -4.23 22.14 2.21
C GLY A 206 -2.84 22.59 1.75
N LYS A 207 -1.98 23.07 2.65
CA LYS A 207 -0.59 23.49 2.32
C LYS A 207 0.16 22.48 1.46
N THR A 208 0.16 21.21 1.87
CA THR A 208 0.89 20.15 1.17
C THR A 208 0.37 19.95 -0.26
N ILE A 209 -0.95 19.88 -0.44
CA ILE A 209 -1.52 19.71 -1.79
C ILE A 209 -1.28 20.94 -2.66
N THR A 210 -1.33 22.15 -2.07
CA THR A 210 -1.02 23.39 -2.77
C THR A 210 0.42 23.40 -3.26
N SER A 211 1.38 23.06 -2.39
CA SER A 211 2.81 22.97 -2.76
C SER A 211 3.06 21.96 -3.87
N LEU A 212 2.43 20.78 -3.77
CA LEU A 212 2.51 19.76 -4.82
C LEU A 212 1.97 20.29 -6.16
N LYS A 213 0.82 20.97 -6.15
CA LYS A 213 0.20 21.50 -7.38
C LYS A 213 0.96 22.67 -7.98
N ILE A 214 1.65 23.47 -7.17
CA ILE A 214 2.61 24.48 -7.65
C ILE A 214 3.79 23.78 -8.35
N ALA A 215 4.37 22.79 -7.69
CA ALA A 215 5.50 22.03 -8.22
C ALA A 215 5.16 21.34 -9.55
N GLU A 216 4.04 20.60 -9.62
CA GLU A 216 3.55 19.97 -10.86
C GLU A 216 3.40 20.99 -12.01
N LYS A 217 2.83 22.18 -11.73
CA LYS A 217 2.63 23.23 -12.75
C LYS A 217 3.94 23.88 -13.17
N GLN A 218 4.88 24.10 -12.25
CA GLN A 218 6.18 24.69 -12.54
C GLN A 218 7.09 23.78 -13.36
N THR A 219 7.00 22.48 -13.15
CA THR A 219 7.85 21.50 -13.83
C THR A 219 7.17 20.87 -15.06
N GLU A 220 5.91 21.23 -15.35
CA GLU A 220 5.11 20.60 -16.42
C GLU A 220 5.13 19.06 -16.38
N ASN A 221 5.15 18.51 -15.16
CA ASN A 221 5.33 17.08 -14.87
C ASN A 221 6.67 16.50 -15.38
N LYS A 222 7.69 17.34 -15.55
CA LYS A 222 9.06 16.95 -15.93
C LYS A 222 10.05 17.46 -14.87
N GLY A 223 11.14 16.71 -14.67
CA GLY A 223 12.18 17.13 -13.73
C GLY A 223 12.04 16.57 -12.31
N THR A 224 12.94 16.98 -11.44
CA THR A 224 13.04 16.51 -10.05
C THR A 224 12.64 17.62 -9.08
N ILE A 225 11.83 17.28 -8.07
CA ILE A 225 11.38 18.18 -7.03
C ILE A 225 11.90 17.70 -5.68
N LEU A 226 12.54 18.58 -4.92
CA LEU A 226 12.98 18.29 -3.57
C LEU A 226 12.07 18.95 -2.56
N PHE A 227 11.36 18.15 -1.74
CA PHE A 227 10.58 18.60 -0.59
C PHE A 227 11.40 18.42 0.69
N LEU A 228 11.64 19.52 1.40
CA LEU A 228 12.29 19.50 2.71
C LEU A 228 11.25 19.74 3.80
N VAL A 229 11.17 18.85 4.76
CA VAL A 229 10.25 18.91 5.90
C VAL A 229 11.03 18.86 7.22
N PRO A 230 10.57 19.56 8.28
CA PRO A 230 11.33 19.62 9.54
C PRO A 230 11.34 18.31 10.32
N SER A 231 10.34 17.45 10.15
CA SER A 231 10.26 16.12 10.77
C SER A 231 9.37 15.19 9.97
N ILE A 232 9.62 13.89 10.09
CA ILE A 232 8.73 12.83 9.65
C ILE A 232 7.96 12.39 10.89
N SER A 233 6.69 12.73 10.97
CA SER A 233 5.76 12.30 12.04
C SER A 233 5.05 11.02 11.65
#